data_e0d288711507f6283e04f4e530b3fac7
#
_entry.id   e0d288711507f6283e04f4e530b3fac7
#
_cell.length_a   1.000
_cell.length_b   1.000
_cell.length_c   1.000
_cell.angle_alpha   90.00
_cell.angle_beta   90.00
_cell.angle_gamma   90.00
#
_symmetry.space_group_name_H-M   'P 1'
#
loop_
_entity.id
_entity.type
_entity.pdbx_description
1 polymer ?
#
loop_
_entity_poly.entity_id
_entity_poly.type
_entity_poly.pdbx_seq_one_letter_code
_entity_poly.pdbx_strand_id
1 'polypeptide(L)'
;MRIISGIVTACAVIALLAPGLTTAQSLPPGLTAEAVQSAATPEQHRAIADAYAKEAENLRANALAHRHMDSSYAEPGYLSSKLGLPRHCRALTQTYEAAAKEADTLAKAHQAMADAAARKAK
;
A
#
# COMPACT_ATOMS: atom_id res chain seq x y z
N MET A 1 26.72 -46.14 -33.86
CA MET A 1 25.58 -45.94 -32.99
C MET A 1 26.12 -45.45 -31.64
N ARG A 2 26.14 -44.13 -31.42
CA ARG A 2 26.67 -43.51 -30.19
C ARG A 2 25.53 -42.75 -29.54
N ILE A 3 25.11 -43.24 -28.37
CA ILE A 3 24.07 -42.64 -27.54
C ILE A 3 24.77 -41.62 -26.63
N ILE A 4 24.50 -40.33 -26.80
CA ILE A 4 24.99 -39.26 -25.93
C ILE A 4 23.90 -39.01 -24.87
N SER A 5 24.15 -39.50 -23.65
CA SER A 5 23.33 -39.22 -22.48
C SER A 5 23.57 -37.77 -22.05
N GLY A 6 22.57 -36.90 -22.24
CA GLY A 6 22.55 -35.56 -21.70
C GLY A 6 22.11 -35.55 -20.23
N ILE A 7 23.03 -35.16 -19.36
CA ILE A 7 22.74 -34.92 -17.94
C ILE A 7 22.01 -33.59 -17.83
N VAL A 8 20.71 -33.62 -17.47
CA VAL A 8 19.92 -32.45 -17.12
C VAL A 8 20.20 -32.12 -15.66
N THR A 9 21.00 -31.10 -15.43
CA THR A 9 21.25 -30.55 -14.09
C THR A 9 20.06 -29.66 -13.71
N ALA A 10 19.21 -30.18 -12.84
CA ALA A 10 18.10 -29.40 -12.26
C ALA A 10 18.67 -28.43 -11.21
N CYS A 11 18.78 -27.16 -11.52
CA CYS A 11 19.01 -26.10 -10.55
C CYS A 11 17.74 -25.89 -9.73
N ALA A 12 17.72 -26.42 -8.51
CA ALA A 12 16.70 -26.09 -7.52
C ALA A 12 16.96 -24.66 -6.99
N VAL A 13 16.16 -23.70 -7.46
CA VAL A 13 16.12 -22.35 -6.90
C VAL A 13 15.32 -22.43 -5.60
N ILE A 14 16.00 -22.45 -4.47
CA ILE A 14 15.38 -22.28 -3.15
C ILE A 14 15.03 -20.80 -3.01
N ALA A 15 13.78 -20.47 -3.29
CA ALA A 15 13.22 -19.17 -2.95
C ALA A 15 13.08 -19.09 -1.42
N LEU A 16 13.98 -18.35 -0.77
CA LEU A 16 13.85 -17.92 0.62
C LEU A 16 12.62 -17.00 0.71
N LEU A 17 11.48 -17.58 1.08
CA LEU A 17 10.30 -16.84 1.50
C LEU A 17 10.62 -16.17 2.84
N ALA A 18 11.08 -14.92 2.78
CA ALA A 18 11.02 -14.05 3.95
C ALA A 18 9.52 -13.84 4.28
N PRO A 19 9.09 -14.03 5.54
CA PRO A 19 7.75 -13.64 5.94
C PRO A 19 7.71 -12.11 5.99
N GLY A 20 7.49 -11.50 4.83
CA GLY A 20 7.10 -10.11 4.77
C GLY A 20 5.75 -9.99 5.45
N LEU A 21 5.68 -9.18 6.50
CA LEU A 21 4.43 -8.70 7.07
C LEU A 21 3.70 -7.94 5.96
N THR A 22 2.95 -8.67 5.16
CA THR A 22 1.95 -8.09 4.27
C THR A 22 0.84 -7.57 5.17
N THR A 23 0.96 -6.32 5.61
CA THR A 23 -0.22 -5.58 6.01
C THR A 23 -1.12 -5.61 4.78
N ALA A 24 -2.19 -6.38 4.85
CA ALA A 24 -3.21 -6.37 3.82
C ALA A 24 -3.77 -4.96 3.76
N GLN A 25 -3.24 -4.13 2.87
CA GLN A 25 -3.81 -2.82 2.60
C GLN A 25 -5.18 -3.09 1.98
N SER A 26 -6.22 -2.72 2.71
CA SER A 26 -7.56 -2.71 2.15
C SER A 26 -7.59 -1.75 0.96
N LEU A 27 -8.24 -2.17 -0.12
CA LEU A 27 -8.45 -1.29 -1.27
C LEU A 27 -9.21 -0.04 -0.84
N PRO A 28 -8.98 1.12 -1.49
CA PRO A 28 -9.77 2.32 -1.27
C PRO A 28 -11.27 2.05 -1.37
N PRO A 29 -12.11 2.73 -0.59
CA PRO A 29 -13.55 2.57 -0.66
C PRO A 29 -14.08 2.74 -2.10
N GLY A 30 -14.87 1.77 -2.55
CA GLY A 30 -15.44 1.76 -3.90
C GLY A 30 -14.52 1.20 -4.98
N LEU A 31 -13.28 0.83 -4.68
CA LEU A 31 -12.38 0.16 -5.60
C LEU A 31 -12.37 -1.34 -5.35
N THR A 32 -12.49 -2.13 -6.40
CA THR A 32 -12.41 -3.60 -6.33
C THR A 32 -11.12 -4.10 -6.97
N ALA A 33 -10.62 -5.24 -6.51
CA ALA A 33 -9.44 -5.88 -7.10
C ALA A 33 -9.64 -6.19 -8.59
N GLU A 34 -10.86 -6.58 -8.96
CA GLU A 34 -11.24 -6.85 -10.35
C GLU A 34 -11.15 -5.58 -11.22
N ALA A 35 -11.67 -4.44 -10.73
CA ALA A 35 -11.57 -3.17 -11.43
C ALA A 35 -10.11 -2.74 -11.67
N VAL A 36 -9.23 -2.97 -10.68
CA VAL A 36 -7.80 -2.68 -10.83
C VAL A 36 -7.15 -3.61 -11.86
N GLN A 37 -7.45 -4.92 -11.81
CA GLN A 37 -6.85 -5.91 -12.70
C GLN A 37 -7.31 -5.77 -14.15
N SER A 38 -8.56 -5.36 -14.38
CA SER A 38 -9.15 -5.23 -15.72
C SER A 38 -8.97 -3.85 -16.35
N ALA A 39 -8.40 -2.89 -15.64
CA ALA A 39 -8.22 -1.53 -16.14
C ALA A 39 -7.32 -1.51 -17.38
N ALA A 40 -7.82 -0.96 -18.49
CA ALA A 40 -7.12 -0.88 -19.77
C ALA A 40 -7.20 0.50 -20.44
N THR A 41 -8.20 1.31 -20.07
CA THR A 41 -8.40 2.63 -20.67
C THR A 41 -7.80 3.75 -19.82
N PRO A 42 -7.47 4.92 -20.43
CA PRO A 42 -7.01 6.07 -19.68
C PRO A 42 -7.96 6.50 -18.56
N GLU A 43 -9.26 6.44 -18.81
CA GLU A 43 -10.31 6.83 -17.87
C GLU A 43 -10.35 5.89 -16.66
N GLN A 44 -10.26 4.58 -16.89
CA GLN A 44 -10.22 3.59 -15.82
C GLN A 44 -8.99 3.79 -14.92
N HIS A 45 -7.83 3.99 -15.51
CA HIS A 45 -6.61 4.25 -14.73
C HIS A 45 -6.69 5.58 -13.97
N ARG A 46 -7.28 6.65 -14.52
CA ARG A 46 -7.50 7.91 -13.79
C ARG A 46 -8.42 7.71 -12.60
N ALA A 47 -9.54 7.00 -12.78
CA ALA A 47 -10.47 6.71 -11.68
C ALA A 47 -9.79 5.95 -10.52
N ILE A 48 -8.91 5.02 -10.83
CA ILE A 48 -8.11 4.29 -9.82
C ILE A 48 -7.11 5.24 -9.15
N ALA A 49 -6.43 6.07 -9.93
CA ALA A 49 -5.49 7.07 -9.40
C ALA A 49 -6.18 8.03 -8.42
N ASP A 50 -7.35 8.52 -8.77
CA ASP A 50 -8.15 9.43 -7.92
C ASP A 50 -8.60 8.73 -6.63
N ALA A 51 -9.01 7.46 -6.70
CA ALA A 51 -9.37 6.68 -5.53
C ALA A 51 -8.20 6.51 -4.54
N TYR A 52 -7.01 6.21 -5.03
CA TYR A 52 -5.80 6.11 -4.20
C TYR A 52 -5.35 7.47 -3.66
N ALA A 53 -5.46 8.54 -4.44
CA ALA A 53 -5.15 9.90 -3.97
C ALA A 53 -6.06 10.30 -2.81
N LYS A 54 -7.36 10.03 -2.93
CA LYS A 54 -8.33 10.29 -1.86
C LYS A 54 -8.05 9.44 -0.61
N GLU A 55 -7.66 8.18 -0.80
CA GLU A 55 -7.27 7.31 0.32
C GLU A 55 -6.02 7.84 1.03
N ALA A 56 -5.04 8.35 0.30
CA ALA A 56 -3.86 8.98 0.90
C ALA A 56 -4.23 10.19 1.78
N GLU A 57 -5.20 11.00 1.36
CA GLU A 57 -5.73 12.12 2.17
C GLU A 57 -6.40 11.63 3.46
N ASN A 58 -7.25 10.60 3.36
CA ASN A 58 -7.93 10.00 4.51
C ASN A 58 -6.93 9.44 5.53
N LEU A 59 -5.90 8.74 5.04
CA LEU A 59 -4.85 8.17 5.87
C LEU A 59 -4.03 9.27 6.59
N ARG A 60 -3.74 10.38 5.93
CA ARG A 60 -3.09 11.55 6.58
C ARG A 60 -3.97 12.16 7.64
N ALA A 61 -5.28 12.26 7.41
CA ALA A 61 -6.23 12.76 8.41
C ALA A 61 -6.24 11.85 9.65
N ASN A 62 -6.23 10.52 9.46
CA ASN A 62 -6.13 9.57 10.56
C ASN A 62 -4.80 9.68 11.31
N ALA A 63 -3.67 9.85 10.61
CA ALA A 63 -2.37 10.08 11.24
C ALA A 63 -2.38 11.34 12.11
N LEU A 64 -2.97 12.42 11.63
CA LEU A 64 -3.10 13.66 12.37
C LEU A 64 -3.98 13.50 13.63
N ALA A 65 -5.11 12.80 13.50
CA ALA A 65 -5.99 12.51 14.65
C ALA A 65 -5.25 11.73 15.74
N HIS A 66 -4.48 10.69 15.37
CA HIS A 66 -3.69 9.92 16.34
C HIS A 66 -2.53 10.73 16.95
N ARG A 67 -1.95 11.67 16.23
CA ARG A 67 -0.95 12.60 16.77
C ARG A 67 -1.55 13.52 17.84
N HIS A 68 -2.76 14.01 17.62
CA HIS A 68 -3.47 14.79 18.64
C HIS A 68 -3.85 13.96 19.87
N MET A 69 -4.31 12.71 19.66
CA MET A 69 -4.59 11.79 20.78
C MET A 69 -3.33 11.44 21.56
N ASP A 70 -2.18 11.25 20.93
CA ASP A 70 -0.91 11.02 21.63
C ASP A 70 -0.62 12.14 22.63
N SER A 71 -0.72 13.40 22.17
CA SER A 71 -0.53 14.55 23.05
C SER A 71 -1.51 14.59 24.22
N SER A 72 -2.79 14.34 23.95
CA SER A 72 -3.84 14.33 24.99
C SER A 72 -3.65 13.21 26.03
N TYR A 73 -3.20 12.02 25.58
CA TYR A 73 -3.00 10.87 26.46
C TYR A 73 -1.67 10.93 27.22
N ALA A 74 -0.74 11.79 26.82
CA ALA A 74 0.55 11.98 27.49
C ALA A 74 0.46 12.85 28.75
N GLU A 75 -0.66 13.52 29.02
CA GLU A 75 -0.86 14.37 30.19
C GLU A 75 -0.56 13.62 31.50
N PRO A 76 0.26 14.21 32.41
CA PRO A 76 0.61 13.58 33.66
C PRO A 76 -0.61 13.29 34.53
N GLY A 77 -0.68 12.08 35.12
CA GLY A 77 -1.74 11.68 36.02
C GLY A 77 -2.92 10.97 35.37
N TYR A 78 -3.03 10.98 34.05
CA TYR A 78 -4.07 10.22 33.36
C TYR A 78 -3.75 8.71 33.33
N LEU A 79 -4.79 7.90 33.52
CA LEU A 79 -4.69 6.44 33.40
C LEU A 79 -4.23 6.00 32.02
N SER A 80 -4.61 6.76 30.97
CA SER A 80 -4.20 6.55 29.58
C SER A 80 -2.68 6.49 29.41
N SER A 81 -1.94 7.35 30.10
CA SER A 81 -0.47 7.34 30.09
C SER A 81 0.09 6.05 30.67
N LYS A 82 -0.49 5.58 31.81
CA LYS A 82 -0.08 4.32 32.47
C LYS A 82 -0.40 3.08 31.64
N LEU A 83 -1.48 3.12 30.86
CA LEU A 83 -1.88 2.06 29.94
C LEU A 83 -1.09 2.05 28.61
N GLY A 84 -0.20 3.01 28.42
CA GLY A 84 0.65 3.09 27.23
C GLY A 84 -0.09 3.56 25.97
N LEU A 85 -1.24 4.20 26.10
CA LEU A 85 -2.01 4.71 24.94
C LEU A 85 -1.21 5.70 24.07
N PRO A 86 -0.39 6.60 24.63
CA PRO A 86 0.46 7.48 23.80
C PRO A 86 1.35 6.69 22.82
N ARG A 87 1.94 5.59 23.29
CA ARG A 87 2.79 4.74 22.43
C ARG A 87 1.99 4.09 21.32
N HIS A 88 0.76 3.65 21.59
CA HIS A 88 -0.12 3.11 20.55
C HIS A 88 -0.49 4.17 19.51
N CYS A 89 -0.83 5.38 19.95
CA CYS A 89 -1.13 6.49 19.03
C CYS A 89 0.05 6.84 18.14
N ARG A 90 1.28 6.87 18.68
CA ARG A 90 2.48 7.08 17.87
C ARG A 90 2.69 5.98 16.83
N ALA A 91 2.51 4.71 17.21
CA ALA A 91 2.63 3.60 16.27
C ALA A 91 1.57 3.69 15.15
N LEU A 92 0.32 4.02 15.47
CA LEU A 92 -0.74 4.22 14.49
C LEU A 92 -0.45 5.43 13.58
N THR A 93 0.05 6.54 14.12
CA THR A 93 0.48 7.69 13.31
C THR A 93 1.48 7.26 12.25
N GLN A 94 2.53 6.55 12.63
CA GLN A 94 3.57 6.07 11.69
C GLN A 94 3.00 5.11 10.65
N THR A 95 2.10 4.21 11.07
CA THR A 95 1.44 3.26 10.15
C THR A 95 0.59 3.98 9.11
N TYR A 96 -0.21 4.95 9.52
CA TYR A 96 -1.05 5.73 8.60
C TYR A 96 -0.22 6.61 7.67
N GLU A 97 0.87 7.22 8.15
CA GLU A 97 1.77 8.00 7.30
C GLU A 97 2.46 7.12 6.23
N ALA A 98 2.90 5.92 6.61
CA ALA A 98 3.48 4.96 5.67
C ALA A 98 2.44 4.51 4.63
N ALA A 99 1.23 4.15 5.07
CA ALA A 99 0.15 3.75 4.18
C ALA A 99 -0.26 4.89 3.22
N ALA A 100 -0.31 6.14 3.67
CA ALA A 100 -0.58 7.29 2.82
C ALA A 100 0.46 7.45 1.71
N LYS A 101 1.73 7.25 2.03
CA LYS A 101 2.82 7.31 1.05
C LYS A 101 2.71 6.21 -0.01
N GLU A 102 2.33 5.00 0.39
CA GLU A 102 2.09 3.90 -0.56
C GLU A 102 0.88 4.20 -1.45
N ALA A 103 -0.21 4.73 -0.90
CA ALA A 103 -1.38 5.14 -1.67
C ALA A 103 -1.02 6.23 -2.70
N ASP A 104 -0.22 7.24 -2.34
CA ASP A 104 0.31 8.22 -3.30
C ASP A 104 1.13 7.57 -4.42
N THR A 105 1.93 6.56 -4.09
CA THR A 105 2.75 5.86 -5.07
C THR A 105 1.86 5.12 -6.07
N LEU A 106 0.81 4.45 -5.60
CA LEU A 106 -0.17 3.79 -6.46
C LEU A 106 -0.96 4.78 -7.32
N ALA A 107 -1.37 5.92 -6.76
CA ALA A 107 -2.03 6.98 -7.51
C ALA A 107 -1.15 7.47 -8.68
N LYS A 108 0.12 7.75 -8.43
CA LYS A 108 1.09 8.17 -9.46
C LYS A 108 1.31 7.09 -10.51
N ALA A 109 1.39 5.83 -10.12
CA ALA A 109 1.56 4.71 -11.05
C ALA A 109 0.36 4.60 -12.00
N HIS A 110 -0.87 4.66 -11.48
CA HIS A 110 -2.07 4.63 -12.32
C HIS A 110 -2.21 5.87 -13.19
N GLN A 111 -1.80 7.04 -12.73
CA GLN A 111 -1.75 8.24 -13.59
C GLN A 111 -0.77 8.04 -14.77
N ALA A 112 0.40 7.48 -14.52
CA ALA A 112 1.36 7.17 -15.58
C ALA A 112 0.81 6.14 -16.58
N MET A 113 0.07 5.13 -16.10
CA MET A 113 -0.61 4.15 -16.97
C MET A 113 -1.70 4.81 -17.82
N ALA A 114 -2.47 5.74 -17.26
CA ALA A 114 -3.47 6.51 -17.98
C ALA A 114 -2.83 7.32 -19.13
N ASP A 115 -1.73 7.99 -18.85
CA ASP A 115 -1.01 8.79 -19.83
C ASP A 115 -0.39 7.91 -20.93
N ALA A 116 0.11 6.73 -20.59
CA ALA A 116 0.63 5.76 -21.54
C ALA A 116 -0.48 5.19 -22.45
N ALA A 117 -1.65 4.86 -21.89
CA ALA A 117 -2.79 4.38 -22.65
C ALA A 117 -3.33 5.46 -23.60
N ALA A 118 -3.40 6.72 -23.16
CA ALA A 118 -3.83 7.84 -23.99
C ALA A 118 -2.89 8.12 -25.18
N ARG A 119 -1.58 7.87 -25.02
CA ARG A 119 -0.62 8.00 -26.14
C ARG A 119 -0.77 6.92 -27.18
N LYS A 120 -1.17 5.71 -26.79
CA LYS A 120 -1.37 4.58 -27.72
C LYS A 120 -2.65 4.71 -28.55
N ALA A 121 -3.61 5.52 -28.09
CA ALA A 121 -4.89 5.72 -28.75
C ALA A 121 -4.85 6.81 -29.86
N LYS A 122 -3.72 7.50 -30.03
CA LYS A 122 -3.46 8.49 -31.09
C LYS A 122 -2.70 7.87 -32.26
#